data_595ca3bd643bda9337ab7938a0d8891e
#
_entry.id   595ca3bd643bda9337ab7938a0d8891e
#
_cell.length_a   1.000
_cell.length_b   1.000
_cell.length_c   1.000
_cell.angle_alpha   90.00
_cell.angle_beta   90.00
_cell.angle_gamma   90.00
#
_symmetry.space_group_name_H-M   'P 1'
#
loop_
_entity.id
_entity.type
_entity.pdbx_description
1 polymer ?
#
loop_
_entity_poly.entity_id
_entity_poly.type
_entity_poly.pdbx_seq_one_letter_code
_entity_poly.pdbx_strand_id
1 'polypeptide(L)'
;MDIRVSGHQIDTGEALQTYVEDRLEAMAEKYFSRAISTHVTFGKGAHGAFTCDIVAHVNKGLILKSHGDAQDVHQAFDSAAQKLDKQLRRYKRRIQDRHEQSTYSEAQHEAAYTIFAAPEADDDVEVDAASEAPPIVAETTADIPEASVADAVMMLDLRDTGALLFKNAKTGAHNMVYRRRDGSIGWVEPR
;
A
#
# COMPACT_ATOMS: atom_id res chain seq x y z
N MET A 1 18.68 6.48 6.41
CA MET A 1 17.26 6.16 6.19
C MET A 1 16.46 6.75 7.34
N ASP A 2 15.29 7.35 7.12
CA ASP A 2 14.40 7.79 8.22
C ASP A 2 13.39 6.67 8.48
N ILE A 3 13.55 5.94 9.59
CA ILE A 3 12.67 4.83 9.98
C ILE A 3 11.92 5.25 11.23
N ARG A 4 10.59 5.14 11.20
CA ARG A 4 9.73 5.40 12.33
C ARG A 4 8.95 4.14 12.68
N VAL A 5 9.11 3.68 13.91
CA VAL A 5 8.39 2.52 14.45
C VAL A 5 7.35 3.01 15.45
N SER A 6 6.13 2.58 15.27
CA SER A 6 5.00 2.93 16.14
C SER A 6 4.18 1.69 16.49
N GLY A 7 3.56 1.70 17.68
CA GLY A 7 2.66 0.64 18.13
C GLY A 7 1.26 1.19 18.38
N HIS A 8 0.25 0.54 17.85
CA HIS A 8 -1.15 0.77 18.20
C HIS A 8 -1.60 -0.30 19.20
N GLN A 9 -1.75 0.08 20.47
CA GLN A 9 -2.05 -0.83 21.59
C GLN A 9 -0.97 -1.92 21.83
N ILE A 10 0.27 -1.66 21.39
CA ILE A 10 1.44 -2.53 21.58
C ILE A 10 2.60 -1.63 21.99
N ASP A 11 3.36 -2.08 22.98
CA ASP A 11 4.62 -1.43 23.33
C ASP A 11 5.71 -1.89 22.35
N THR A 12 6.32 -0.93 21.67
CA THR A 12 7.46 -1.14 20.78
C THR A 12 8.74 -0.87 21.55
N GLY A 13 9.18 -1.84 22.35
CA GLY A 13 10.42 -1.76 23.10
C GLY A 13 11.65 -1.55 22.21
N GLU A 14 12.76 -1.05 22.79
CA GLU A 14 13.99 -0.73 22.07
C GLU A 14 14.54 -1.92 21.26
N ALA A 15 14.44 -3.14 21.76
CA ALA A 15 14.88 -4.35 21.06
C ALA A 15 14.11 -4.58 19.74
N LEU A 16 12.80 -4.35 19.72
CA LEU A 16 11.99 -4.47 18.51
C LEU A 16 12.32 -3.36 17.52
N GLN A 17 12.50 -2.13 18.00
CA GLN A 17 12.89 -0.99 17.16
C GLN A 17 14.23 -1.25 16.47
N THR A 18 15.26 -1.64 17.21
CA THR A 18 16.58 -1.98 16.67
C THR A 18 16.49 -3.11 15.64
N TYR A 19 15.72 -4.17 15.93
CA TYR A 19 15.52 -5.27 14.99
C TYR A 19 14.91 -4.82 13.66
N VAL A 20 13.90 -3.96 13.72
CA VAL A 20 13.22 -3.41 12.55
C VAL A 20 14.16 -2.51 11.75
N GLU A 21 14.91 -1.62 12.42
CA GLU A 21 15.86 -0.69 11.82
C GLU A 21 16.94 -1.45 11.06
N ASP A 22 17.65 -2.38 11.71
CA ASP A 22 18.71 -3.19 11.11
C ASP A 22 18.21 -3.93 9.84
N ARG A 23 17.01 -4.49 9.93
CA ARG A 23 16.45 -5.28 8.84
C ARG A 23 16.06 -4.42 7.64
N LEU A 24 15.48 -3.25 7.89
CA LEU A 24 15.08 -2.31 6.84
C LEU A 24 16.28 -1.59 6.22
N GLU A 25 17.32 -1.26 7.01
CA GLU A 25 18.56 -0.67 6.50
C GLU A 25 19.29 -1.63 5.56
N ALA A 26 19.46 -2.89 5.96
CA ALA A 26 20.04 -3.92 5.10
C ALA A 26 19.26 -4.11 3.78
N MET A 27 17.92 -3.98 3.84
CA MET A 27 17.07 -4.05 2.65
C MET A 27 17.25 -2.80 1.78
N ALA A 28 17.32 -1.61 2.37
CA ALA A 28 17.52 -0.36 1.66
C ALA A 28 18.87 -0.33 0.91
N GLU A 29 19.96 -0.72 1.55
CA GLU A 29 21.28 -0.82 0.93
C GLU A 29 21.29 -1.73 -0.30
N LYS A 30 20.55 -2.82 -0.26
CA LYS A 30 20.46 -3.79 -1.37
C LYS A 30 19.73 -3.23 -2.60
N TYR A 31 18.72 -2.38 -2.41
CA TYR A 31 17.83 -1.95 -3.48
C TYR A 31 17.97 -0.48 -3.87
N PHE A 32 18.38 0.39 -2.96
CA PHE A 32 18.35 1.84 -3.15
C PHE A 32 19.65 2.51 -2.73
N SER A 33 20.13 3.42 -3.57
CA SER A 33 21.29 4.28 -3.28
C SER A 33 20.90 5.62 -2.64
N ARG A 34 19.63 5.86 -2.34
CA ARG A 34 19.13 7.16 -1.85
C ARG A 34 18.16 7.01 -0.68
N ALA A 35 18.01 8.10 0.08
CA ALA A 35 17.20 8.17 1.29
C ALA A 35 15.74 7.74 1.06
N ILE A 36 15.29 6.81 1.88
CA ILE A 36 13.92 6.32 1.96
C ILE A 36 13.41 6.70 3.35
N SER A 37 12.18 7.17 3.45
CA SER A 37 11.47 7.23 4.73
C SER A 37 10.53 6.04 4.84
N THR A 38 10.56 5.36 5.99
CA THR A 38 9.74 4.17 6.23
C THR A 38 9.02 4.30 7.55
N HIS A 39 7.72 4.07 7.52
CA HIS A 39 6.88 3.97 8.71
C HIS A 39 6.48 2.51 8.91
N VAL A 40 6.74 2.00 10.11
CA VAL A 40 6.32 0.67 10.55
C VAL A 40 5.34 0.82 11.69
N THR A 41 4.16 0.25 11.53
CA THR A 41 3.11 0.31 12.54
C THR A 41 2.74 -1.11 12.95
N PHE A 42 2.88 -1.39 14.26
CA PHE A 42 2.43 -2.64 14.83
C PHE A 42 1.04 -2.49 15.45
N GLY A 43 0.20 -3.49 15.31
CA GLY A 43 -1.15 -3.51 15.87
C GLY A 43 -1.56 -4.89 16.36
N LYS A 44 -2.70 -4.95 17.05
CA LYS A 44 -3.36 -6.21 17.41
C LYS A 44 -4.41 -6.55 16.38
N GLY A 45 -4.31 -7.74 15.81
CA GLY A 45 -5.30 -8.32 14.92
C GLY A 45 -6.32 -9.17 15.67
N ALA A 46 -7.18 -9.84 14.90
CA ALA A 46 -8.16 -10.78 15.44
C ALA A 46 -7.48 -11.97 16.15
N HIS A 47 -8.15 -12.53 17.14
CA HIS A 47 -7.71 -13.70 17.90
C HIS A 47 -6.33 -13.56 18.60
N GLY A 48 -5.93 -12.33 18.95
CA GLY A 48 -4.67 -12.06 19.65
C GLY A 48 -3.43 -12.11 18.77
N ALA A 49 -3.59 -12.18 17.45
CA ALA A 49 -2.48 -12.06 16.52
C ALA A 49 -1.89 -10.63 16.52
N PHE A 50 -0.64 -10.50 16.13
CA PHE A 50 0.01 -9.22 15.88
C PHE A 50 -0.05 -8.91 14.40
N THR A 51 -0.24 -7.64 14.07
CA THR A 51 -0.17 -7.11 12.71
C THR A 51 1.00 -6.16 12.57
N CYS A 52 1.56 -6.10 11.38
CA CYS A 52 2.63 -5.17 11.03
C CYS A 52 2.34 -4.57 9.65
N ASP A 53 2.25 -3.25 9.60
CA ASP A 53 2.10 -2.48 8.37
C ASP A 53 3.38 -1.70 8.11
N ILE A 54 3.97 -1.87 6.93
CA ILE A 54 5.16 -1.16 6.48
C ILE A 54 4.77 -0.25 5.32
N VAL A 55 5.03 1.04 5.45
CA VAL A 55 4.85 2.05 4.40
C VAL A 55 6.19 2.69 4.12
N ALA A 56 6.76 2.43 2.95
CA ALA A 56 8.04 3.00 2.51
C ALA A 56 7.84 3.99 1.37
N HIS A 57 8.32 5.22 1.56
CA HIS A 57 8.34 6.28 0.56
C HIS A 57 9.70 6.31 -0.10
N VAL A 58 9.74 5.98 -1.38
CA VAL A 58 10.94 5.99 -2.21
C VAL A 58 10.96 7.25 -3.07
N ASN A 59 12.14 7.75 -3.42
CA ASN A 59 12.28 8.90 -4.31
C ASN A 59 11.41 8.77 -5.57
N LYS A 60 10.84 9.89 -6.03
CA LYS A 60 9.92 10.01 -7.17
C LYS A 60 8.45 9.61 -6.89
N GLY A 61 7.98 9.82 -5.65
CA GLY A 61 6.56 9.60 -5.33
C GLY A 61 6.13 8.12 -5.31
N LEU A 62 7.09 7.18 -5.34
CA LEU A 62 6.78 5.77 -5.23
C LEU A 62 6.51 5.40 -3.77
N ILE A 63 5.34 4.85 -3.53
CA ILE A 63 4.93 4.34 -2.22
C ILE A 63 4.85 2.83 -2.31
N LEU A 64 5.55 2.15 -1.40
CA LEU A 64 5.43 0.71 -1.20
C LEU A 64 4.69 0.46 0.11
N LYS A 65 3.74 -0.46 0.07
CA LYS A 65 3.02 -0.91 1.26
C LYS A 65 3.10 -2.41 1.35
N SER A 66 3.26 -2.91 2.56
CA SER A 66 3.17 -4.34 2.85
C SER A 66 2.56 -4.56 4.21
N HIS A 67 1.79 -5.63 4.32
CA HIS A 67 1.12 -6.04 5.55
C HIS A 67 1.54 -7.46 5.90
N GLY A 68 1.75 -7.72 7.20
CA GLY A 68 2.04 -9.04 7.75
C GLY A 68 1.26 -9.27 9.03
N ASP A 69 0.88 -10.51 9.27
CA ASP A 69 0.21 -10.94 10.49
C ASP A 69 0.83 -12.25 10.98
N ALA A 70 0.95 -12.41 12.29
CA ALA A 70 1.44 -13.61 12.95
C ALA A 70 1.08 -13.63 14.44
N GLN A 71 1.31 -14.77 15.10
CA GLN A 71 1.14 -14.88 16.56
C GLN A 71 2.28 -14.22 17.36
N ASP A 72 3.39 -13.91 16.71
CA ASP A 72 4.55 -13.22 17.28
C ASP A 72 4.84 -11.93 16.52
N VAL A 73 5.24 -10.87 17.24
CA VAL A 73 5.45 -9.53 16.69
C VAL A 73 6.61 -9.49 15.68
N HIS A 74 7.70 -10.23 15.94
CA HIS A 74 8.83 -10.31 15.01
C HIS A 74 8.45 -11.08 13.74
N GLN A 75 7.67 -12.17 13.88
CA GLN A 75 7.18 -12.92 12.73
C GLN A 75 6.19 -12.11 11.88
N ALA A 76 5.35 -11.27 12.49
CA ALA A 76 4.46 -10.36 11.77
C ALA A 76 5.28 -9.37 10.92
N PHE A 77 6.32 -8.77 11.51
CA PHE A 77 7.25 -7.91 10.79
C PHE A 77 8.00 -8.66 9.68
N ASP A 78 8.55 -9.85 9.95
CA ASP A 78 9.27 -10.64 8.95
C ASP A 78 8.39 -11.01 7.76
N SER A 79 7.12 -11.33 7.99
CA SER A 79 6.12 -11.59 6.95
C SER A 79 5.94 -10.36 6.06
N ALA A 80 5.74 -9.17 6.66
CA ALA A 80 5.62 -7.91 5.93
C ALA A 80 6.91 -7.56 5.16
N ALA A 81 8.08 -7.69 5.81
CA ALA A 81 9.39 -7.41 5.22
C ALA A 81 9.71 -8.33 4.03
N GLN A 82 9.35 -9.61 4.08
CA GLN A 82 9.50 -10.54 2.95
C GLN A 82 8.62 -10.15 1.75
N LYS A 83 7.40 -9.69 1.99
CA LYS A 83 6.53 -9.17 0.92
C LYS A 83 7.15 -7.93 0.28
N LEU A 84 7.65 -7.00 1.09
CA LEU A 84 8.34 -5.80 0.65
C LEU A 84 9.58 -6.14 -0.19
N ASP A 85 10.43 -7.07 0.25
CA ASP A 85 11.62 -7.52 -0.51
C ASP A 85 11.24 -8.08 -1.89
N LYS A 86 10.17 -8.89 -1.97
CA LYS A 86 9.66 -9.42 -3.25
C LYS A 86 9.18 -8.31 -4.18
N GLN A 87 8.45 -7.31 -3.66
CA GLN A 87 7.97 -6.15 -4.42
C GLN A 87 9.17 -5.35 -4.95
N LEU A 88 10.15 -5.03 -4.10
CA LEU A 88 11.35 -4.28 -4.46
C LEU A 88 12.19 -4.99 -5.53
N ARG A 89 12.34 -6.30 -5.43
CA ARG A 89 13.05 -7.10 -6.43
C ARG A 89 12.37 -7.05 -7.80
N ARG A 90 11.04 -7.15 -7.84
CA ARG A 90 10.25 -7.03 -9.09
C ARG A 90 10.38 -5.63 -9.68
N TYR A 91 10.29 -4.60 -8.83
CA TYR A 91 10.43 -3.22 -9.23
C TYR A 91 11.81 -2.91 -9.82
N LYS A 92 12.89 -3.32 -9.13
CA LYS A 92 14.27 -3.14 -9.61
C LYS A 92 14.49 -3.81 -10.98
N ARG A 93 13.99 -5.03 -11.16
CA ARG A 93 14.08 -5.75 -12.44
C ARG A 93 13.37 -4.99 -13.55
N ARG A 94 12.15 -4.48 -13.31
CA ARG A 94 11.40 -3.71 -14.31
C ARG A 94 12.04 -2.37 -14.66
N ILE A 95 12.66 -1.67 -13.70
CA ILE A 95 13.40 -0.44 -13.98
C ILE A 95 14.62 -0.73 -14.84
N GLN A 96 15.36 -1.78 -14.54
CA GLN A 96 16.52 -2.19 -15.35
C GLN A 96 16.12 -2.54 -16.79
N ASP A 97 14.99 -3.22 -16.96
CA ASP A 97 14.43 -3.58 -18.27
C ASP A 97 13.87 -2.35 -19.05
N ARG A 98 13.57 -1.25 -18.34
CA ARG A 98 12.93 -0.04 -18.90
C ARG A 98 13.84 1.18 -19.03
N HIS A 99 15.13 1.06 -18.83
CA HIS A 99 16.04 2.22 -18.80
C HIS A 99 16.03 3.08 -20.07
N GLU A 100 15.22 2.75 -21.07
CA GLU A 100 15.07 3.50 -22.32
C GLU A 100 13.73 4.26 -22.50
N GLN A 101 12.68 4.08 -21.69
CA GLN A 101 11.36 4.60 -22.13
C GLN A 101 10.39 5.21 -21.12
N SER A 102 10.67 5.39 -19.85
CA SER A 102 9.62 5.97 -18.97
C SER A 102 10.15 7.00 -17.99
N THR A 103 9.88 8.26 -18.30
CA THR A 103 9.87 9.35 -17.32
C THR A 103 8.56 9.24 -16.54
N TYR A 104 8.62 8.87 -15.26
CA TYR A 104 7.48 9.07 -14.36
C TYR A 104 7.15 10.55 -14.32
N SER A 105 5.98 10.93 -14.79
CA SER A 105 5.47 12.28 -14.62
C SER A 105 5.17 12.49 -13.13
N GLU A 106 5.74 13.54 -12.53
CA GLU A 106 5.47 13.96 -11.15
C GLU A 106 4.10 14.63 -11.00
N ALA A 107 3.28 14.68 -12.06
CA ALA A 107 1.95 15.24 -12.00
C ALA A 107 1.05 14.33 -11.17
N GLN A 108 0.82 14.70 -9.92
CA GLN A 108 -0.16 14.11 -9.03
C GLN A 108 -1.44 14.92 -9.11
N HIS A 109 -2.56 14.24 -9.30
CA HIS A 109 -3.89 14.82 -9.19
C HIS A 109 -4.51 14.33 -7.87
N GLU A 110 -5.07 15.25 -7.09
CA GLU A 110 -5.75 14.91 -5.85
C GLU A 110 -7.25 14.69 -6.12
N ALA A 111 -7.82 13.68 -5.47
CA ALA A 111 -9.26 13.43 -5.45
C ALA A 111 -9.75 13.29 -4.01
N ALA A 112 -10.99 13.69 -3.77
CA ALA A 112 -11.66 13.40 -2.51
C ALA A 112 -11.86 11.89 -2.34
N TYR A 113 -11.53 11.38 -1.16
CA TYR A 113 -11.67 9.97 -0.82
C TYR A 113 -12.49 9.82 0.46
N THR A 114 -13.67 9.22 0.33
CA THR A 114 -14.60 9.00 1.45
C THR A 114 -14.60 7.52 1.81
N ILE A 115 -14.44 7.23 3.08
CA ILE A 115 -14.47 5.87 3.64
C ILE A 115 -15.82 5.67 4.33
N PHE A 116 -16.57 4.70 3.89
CA PHE A 116 -17.82 4.27 4.51
C PHE A 116 -17.57 3.09 5.46
N ALA A 117 -18.38 2.97 6.51
CA ALA A 117 -18.37 1.82 7.38
C ALA A 117 -18.73 0.54 6.58
N ALA A 118 -18.10 -0.57 6.93
CA ALA A 118 -18.54 -1.87 6.44
C ALA A 118 -19.97 -2.14 6.96
N PRO A 119 -20.87 -2.73 6.14
CA PRO A 119 -22.16 -3.20 6.65
C PRO A 119 -21.91 -4.25 7.75
N GLU A 120 -22.51 -4.04 8.92
CA GLU A 120 -22.46 -5.01 10.00
C GLU A 120 -23.25 -6.25 9.55
N ALA A 121 -22.63 -7.42 9.72
CA ALA A 121 -23.24 -8.71 9.36
C ALA A 121 -24.16 -9.23 10.49
N ASP A 122 -25.03 -8.37 11.03
CA ASP A 122 -26.06 -8.81 11.95
C ASP A 122 -27.36 -9.09 11.19
N ASP A 123 -27.70 -10.37 11.10
CA ASP A 123 -28.82 -10.92 10.33
C ASP A 123 -30.23 -10.55 10.85
N ASP A 124 -30.36 -9.71 11.91
CA ASP A 124 -31.65 -9.50 12.60
C ASP A 124 -32.04 -8.01 12.85
N VAL A 125 -31.41 -7.03 12.19
CA VAL A 125 -31.88 -5.63 12.28
C VAL A 125 -32.71 -5.32 11.04
N GLU A 126 -34.02 -5.14 11.22
CA GLU A 126 -34.89 -4.49 10.24
C GLU A 126 -34.27 -3.14 9.87
N VAL A 127 -33.62 -3.09 8.72
CA VAL A 127 -33.01 -1.87 8.17
C VAL A 127 -34.16 -0.94 7.81
N ASP A 128 -34.33 0.10 8.60
CA ASP A 128 -35.22 1.20 8.25
C ASP A 128 -34.76 1.76 6.89
N ALA A 129 -35.58 1.58 5.87
CA ALA A 129 -35.27 1.88 4.46
C ALA A 129 -35.01 3.35 4.13
N ALA A 130 -34.80 4.18 5.18
CA ALA A 130 -34.59 5.64 5.07
C ALA A 130 -33.10 6.06 5.05
N SER A 131 -32.14 5.15 5.25
CA SER A 131 -30.71 5.49 5.18
C SER A 131 -30.14 5.03 3.85
N GLU A 132 -30.07 5.93 2.87
CA GLU A 132 -29.61 5.65 1.50
C GLU A 132 -28.10 5.38 1.38
N ALA A 133 -27.29 5.64 2.42
CA ALA A 133 -25.84 5.42 2.38
C ALA A 133 -25.29 4.95 3.74
N PRO A 134 -24.25 4.07 3.73
CA PRO A 134 -23.56 3.71 4.97
C PRO A 134 -22.92 4.94 5.64
N PRO A 135 -22.76 4.95 6.97
CA PRO A 135 -22.15 6.07 7.66
C PRO A 135 -20.72 6.31 7.20
N ILE A 136 -20.35 7.60 7.02
CA ILE A 136 -18.99 8.00 6.65
C ILE A 136 -18.10 7.84 7.88
N VAL A 137 -17.01 7.08 7.72
CA VAL A 137 -16.00 6.87 8.79
C VAL A 137 -14.87 7.88 8.68
N ALA A 138 -14.45 8.22 7.47
CA ALA A 138 -13.42 9.21 7.25
C ALA A 138 -13.54 9.87 5.87
N GLU A 139 -13.08 11.11 5.78
CA GLU A 139 -12.88 11.84 4.53
C GLU A 139 -11.41 12.25 4.44
N THR A 140 -10.79 11.98 3.30
CA THR A 140 -9.38 12.28 3.05
C THR A 140 -9.17 12.57 1.56
N THR A 141 -7.92 12.75 1.14
CA THR A 141 -7.54 12.90 -0.26
C THR A 141 -6.78 11.67 -0.74
N ALA A 142 -6.99 11.29 -1.99
CA ALA A 142 -6.24 10.24 -2.66
C ALA A 142 -5.44 10.81 -3.82
N ASP A 143 -4.18 10.38 -3.95
CA ASP A 143 -3.34 10.73 -5.08
C ASP A 143 -3.73 9.91 -6.31
N ILE A 144 -4.02 10.58 -7.41
CA ILE A 144 -4.22 9.97 -8.72
C ILE A 144 -2.93 10.13 -9.54
N PRO A 145 -2.12 9.07 -9.70
CA PRO A 145 -0.89 9.15 -10.47
C PRO A 145 -1.17 9.24 -11.96
N GLU A 146 -0.33 9.97 -12.70
CA GLU A 146 -0.29 9.88 -14.17
C GLU A 146 0.68 8.75 -14.56
N ALA A 147 0.16 7.72 -15.25
CA ALA A 147 0.91 6.51 -15.51
C ALA A 147 0.44 5.79 -16.79
N SER A 148 1.29 4.91 -17.34
CA SER A 148 0.82 3.90 -18.29
C SER A 148 0.03 2.80 -17.58
N VAL A 149 -0.81 2.05 -18.31
CA VAL A 149 -1.55 0.89 -17.76
C VAL A 149 -0.60 -0.11 -17.08
N ALA A 150 0.56 -0.36 -17.69
CA ALA A 150 1.55 -1.28 -17.12
C ALA A 150 2.19 -0.76 -15.83
N ASP A 151 2.37 0.57 -15.70
CA ASP A 151 2.86 1.19 -14.47
C ASP A 151 1.77 1.21 -13.40
N ALA A 152 0.52 1.48 -13.77
CA ALA A 152 -0.62 1.41 -12.86
C ALA A 152 -0.79 0.00 -12.26
N VAL A 153 -0.65 -1.06 -13.06
CA VAL A 153 -0.64 -2.46 -12.58
C VAL A 153 0.51 -2.70 -11.60
N MET A 154 1.71 -2.17 -11.88
CA MET A 154 2.83 -2.26 -10.96
C MET A 154 2.58 -1.49 -9.67
N MET A 155 2.03 -0.27 -9.75
CA MET A 155 1.68 0.54 -8.56
C MET A 155 0.61 -0.13 -7.70
N LEU A 156 -0.37 -0.80 -8.31
CA LEU A 156 -1.37 -1.60 -7.60
C LEU A 156 -0.71 -2.68 -6.74
N ASP A 157 0.31 -3.36 -7.28
CA ASP A 157 1.07 -4.38 -6.57
C ASP A 157 1.96 -3.78 -5.46
N LEU A 158 2.64 -2.66 -5.75
CA LEU A 158 3.54 -1.99 -4.80
C LEU A 158 2.79 -1.32 -3.63
N ARG A 159 1.60 -0.80 -3.88
CA ARG A 159 0.75 -0.16 -2.85
C ARG A 159 -0.08 -1.18 -2.06
N ASP A 160 0.00 -2.47 -2.41
CA ASP A 160 -0.78 -3.57 -1.83
C ASP A 160 -2.27 -3.20 -1.69
N THR A 161 -2.84 -2.68 -2.78
CA THR A 161 -4.24 -2.24 -2.82
C THR A 161 -5.08 -3.08 -3.78
N GLY A 162 -6.37 -3.18 -3.52
CA GLY A 162 -7.31 -3.91 -4.38
C GLY A 162 -7.66 -3.19 -5.68
N ALA A 163 -7.58 -1.85 -5.71
CA ALA A 163 -7.86 -1.03 -6.88
C ALA A 163 -6.99 0.22 -6.90
N LEU A 164 -6.71 0.75 -8.10
CA LEU A 164 -5.97 1.99 -8.31
C LEU A 164 -6.61 2.77 -9.45
N LEU A 165 -7.08 3.99 -9.15
CA LEU A 165 -7.46 4.98 -10.12
C LEU A 165 -6.20 5.73 -10.58
N PHE A 166 -6.04 5.94 -11.89
CA PHE A 166 -4.90 6.65 -12.46
C PHE A 166 -5.32 7.43 -13.71
N LYS A 167 -4.58 8.46 -14.04
CA LYS A 167 -4.69 9.17 -15.31
C LYS A 167 -3.78 8.49 -16.32
N ASN A 168 -4.34 8.03 -17.43
CA ASN A 168 -3.57 7.35 -18.47
C ASN A 168 -2.70 8.37 -19.22
N ALA A 169 -1.38 8.24 -19.11
CA ALA A 169 -0.41 9.15 -19.73
C ALA A 169 -0.54 9.22 -21.27
N LYS A 170 -1.12 8.19 -21.89
CA LYS A 170 -1.31 8.16 -23.35
C LYS A 170 -2.59 8.86 -23.80
N THR A 171 -3.69 8.72 -23.06
CA THR A 171 -5.02 9.21 -23.47
C THR A 171 -5.46 10.44 -22.67
N GLY A 172 -4.83 10.70 -21.51
CA GLY A 172 -5.26 11.74 -20.55
C GLY A 172 -6.54 11.39 -19.80
N ALA A 173 -7.19 10.28 -20.11
CA ALA A 173 -8.43 9.83 -19.45
C ALA A 173 -8.14 9.14 -18.12
N HIS A 174 -9.07 9.24 -17.16
CA HIS A 174 -9.01 8.49 -15.92
C HIS A 174 -9.36 7.04 -16.18
N ASN A 175 -8.50 6.15 -15.75
CA ASN A 175 -8.62 4.71 -15.90
C ASN A 175 -8.50 4.05 -14.52
N MET A 176 -8.96 2.82 -14.38
CA MET A 176 -8.84 2.04 -13.15
C MET A 176 -8.27 0.65 -13.44
N VAL A 177 -7.33 0.22 -12.61
CA VAL A 177 -6.89 -1.19 -12.51
C VAL A 177 -7.32 -1.76 -11.18
N TYR A 178 -7.71 -3.03 -11.13
CA TYR A 178 -8.19 -3.67 -9.92
C TYR A 178 -7.88 -5.17 -9.90
N ARG A 179 -7.72 -5.73 -8.69
CA ARG A 179 -7.52 -7.17 -8.49
C ARG A 179 -8.87 -7.88 -8.56
N ARG A 180 -8.93 -8.93 -9.36
CA ARG A 180 -10.07 -9.84 -9.40
C ARG A 180 -9.89 -10.96 -8.38
N ARG A 181 -10.99 -11.63 -8.03
CA ARG A 181 -10.97 -12.74 -7.05
C ARG A 181 -10.09 -13.92 -7.51
N ASP A 182 -9.92 -14.11 -8.81
CA ASP A 182 -9.05 -15.13 -9.41
C ASP A 182 -7.55 -14.74 -9.44
N GLY A 183 -7.20 -13.57 -8.85
CA GLY A 183 -5.83 -13.03 -8.84
C GLY A 183 -5.41 -12.32 -10.12
N SER A 184 -6.22 -12.33 -11.17
CA SER A 184 -5.97 -11.55 -12.37
C SER A 184 -6.21 -10.05 -12.14
N ILE A 185 -5.71 -9.20 -13.05
CA ILE A 185 -5.90 -7.75 -13.00
C ILE A 185 -6.92 -7.34 -14.06
N GLY A 186 -7.98 -6.66 -13.63
CA GLY A 186 -8.91 -6.00 -14.52
C GLY A 186 -8.46 -4.57 -14.81
N TRP A 187 -8.75 -4.09 -16.02
CA TRP A 187 -8.53 -2.70 -16.43
C TRP A 187 -9.83 -2.13 -17.00
N VAL A 188 -10.20 -0.95 -16.51
CA VAL A 188 -11.38 -0.19 -16.96
C VAL A 188 -10.90 1.12 -17.57
N GLU A 189 -11.32 1.37 -18.81
CA GLU A 189 -11.12 2.60 -19.54
C GLU A 189 -12.49 3.18 -19.92
N PRO A 190 -12.86 4.40 -19.47
CA PRO A 190 -14.06 5.09 -19.93
C PRO A 190 -13.96 5.37 -21.44
N ARG A 191 -15.08 5.24 -22.15
CA ARG A 191 -15.19 5.53 -23.59
C ARG A 191 -15.85 6.88 -23.80
#